data_bd8986fff190a309c3632916a0fae040
#
_entry.id   bd8986fff190a309c3632916a0fae040
#
_cell.length_a   1.000
_cell.length_b   1.000
_cell.length_c   1.000
_cell.angle_alpha   90.00
_cell.angle_beta   90.00
_cell.angle_gamma   90.00
#
_symmetry.space_group_name_H-M   'P 1'
#
loop_
_entity.id
_entity.type
_entity.pdbx_description
1 polymer ?
#
loop_
_entity_poly.entity_id
_entity_poly.type
_entity_poly.pdbx_seq_one_letter_code
_entity_poly.pdbx_strand_id
1 'polypeptide(L)'
;MFPATYDFGENSKATDIADAMLEAFDQRITDEVKTYCKQRGYTLYQFVTLCSIVQKEALSKSSQGNIASTLENRLDKGMKIECDVTYYYAKALRDHGFSQSVYDAYYTYRCPGLPAGPIANPGTEIMAATVEHPSTNYLYFFSDLKGNFHFAATYGEFESLKAKYPWK
;
A
#
# COMPACT_ATOMS: atom_id res chain seq x y z
N MET A 1 -7.25 -10.52 -6.56
CA MET A 1 -8.71 -10.64 -6.33
C MET A 1 -9.23 -9.28 -5.92
N PHE A 2 -10.46 -8.91 -6.29
CA PHE A 2 -11.01 -7.59 -5.97
C PHE A 2 -11.96 -7.67 -4.76
N PRO A 3 -11.91 -6.70 -3.81
CA PRO A 3 -12.81 -6.67 -2.66
C PRO A 3 -14.18 -6.11 -3.07
N ALA A 4 -15.17 -6.98 -3.23
CA ALA A 4 -16.56 -6.64 -3.56
C ALA A 4 -17.51 -7.67 -2.97
N THR A 5 -18.81 -7.39 -3.02
CA THR A 5 -19.86 -8.39 -2.77
C THR A 5 -20.11 -9.18 -4.05
N TYR A 6 -20.19 -10.48 -3.91
CA TYR A 6 -20.44 -11.43 -5.00
C TYR A 6 -21.59 -12.34 -4.65
N ASP A 7 -22.51 -12.51 -5.58
CA ASP A 7 -23.65 -13.44 -5.41
C ASP A 7 -23.35 -14.75 -6.15
N PHE A 8 -23.40 -15.85 -5.44
CA PHE A 8 -23.16 -17.19 -6.00
C PHE A 8 -24.33 -18.12 -5.69
N GLY A 9 -24.65 -19.01 -6.63
CA GLY A 9 -25.62 -20.07 -6.42
C GLY A 9 -25.07 -21.17 -5.50
N GLU A 10 -25.97 -21.95 -4.91
CA GLU A 10 -25.63 -23.04 -3.96
C GLU A 10 -24.66 -24.09 -4.53
N ASN A 11 -24.63 -24.26 -5.85
CA ASN A 11 -23.75 -25.23 -6.52
C ASN A 11 -22.47 -24.63 -7.10
N SER A 12 -22.14 -23.36 -6.76
CA SER A 12 -20.93 -22.70 -7.25
C SER A 12 -19.68 -23.36 -6.69
N LYS A 13 -18.69 -23.58 -7.55
CA LYS A 13 -17.40 -24.16 -7.19
C LYS A 13 -16.45 -23.07 -6.70
N ALA A 14 -15.42 -23.46 -5.97
CA ALA A 14 -14.37 -22.55 -5.53
C ALA A 14 -13.66 -21.84 -6.71
N THR A 15 -13.56 -22.50 -7.86
CA THR A 15 -13.04 -21.92 -9.11
C THR A 15 -13.91 -20.79 -9.61
N ASP A 16 -15.25 -20.96 -9.61
CA ASP A 16 -16.19 -19.94 -10.09
C ASP A 16 -16.08 -18.65 -9.24
N ILE A 17 -15.89 -18.84 -7.93
CA ILE A 17 -15.66 -17.73 -6.99
C ILE A 17 -14.33 -17.02 -7.29
N ALA A 18 -13.26 -17.79 -7.47
CA ALA A 18 -11.94 -17.25 -7.77
C ALA A 18 -11.93 -16.49 -9.09
N ASP A 19 -12.54 -17.06 -10.14
CA ASP A 19 -12.63 -16.46 -11.47
C ASP A 19 -13.43 -15.15 -11.43
N ALA A 20 -14.59 -15.14 -10.78
CA ALA A 20 -15.38 -13.92 -10.61
C ALA A 20 -14.60 -12.80 -9.90
N MET A 21 -13.80 -13.14 -8.87
CA MET A 21 -12.97 -12.17 -8.14
C MET A 21 -11.79 -11.67 -8.98
N LEU A 22 -11.24 -12.49 -9.87
CA LEU A 22 -10.17 -12.12 -10.79
C LEU A 22 -10.71 -11.28 -11.94
N GLU A 23 -11.84 -11.65 -12.54
CA GLU A 23 -12.50 -10.85 -13.56
C GLU A 23 -12.90 -9.46 -13.03
N ALA A 24 -13.46 -9.42 -11.82
CA ALA A 24 -13.79 -8.15 -11.17
C ALA A 24 -12.55 -7.28 -10.94
N PHE A 25 -11.39 -7.87 -10.68
CA PHE A 25 -10.12 -7.15 -10.60
C PHE A 25 -9.69 -6.62 -11.96
N ASP A 26 -9.71 -7.46 -13.00
CA ASP A 26 -9.27 -7.11 -14.34
C ASP A 26 -10.09 -5.93 -14.92
N GLN A 27 -11.40 -5.95 -14.74
CA GLN A 27 -12.30 -4.86 -15.15
C GLN A 27 -11.99 -3.50 -14.49
N ARG A 28 -11.23 -3.49 -13.41
CA ARG A 28 -10.85 -2.26 -12.68
C ARG A 28 -9.42 -1.79 -12.96
N ILE A 29 -8.70 -2.55 -13.79
CA ILE A 29 -7.38 -2.13 -14.29
C ILE A 29 -7.61 -1.27 -15.53
N THR A 30 -7.82 0.01 -15.29
CA THR A 30 -8.10 1.01 -16.31
C THR A 30 -6.87 1.33 -17.16
N ASP A 31 -7.06 2.06 -18.26
CA ASP A 31 -5.94 2.49 -19.09
C ASP A 31 -5.05 3.52 -18.39
N GLU A 32 -5.60 4.30 -17.45
CA GLU A 32 -4.84 5.18 -16.58
C GLU A 32 -3.87 4.38 -15.69
N VAL A 33 -4.35 3.28 -15.06
CA VAL A 33 -3.49 2.39 -14.27
C VAL A 33 -2.37 1.79 -15.13
N LYS A 34 -2.70 1.30 -16.34
CA LYS A 34 -1.71 0.74 -17.27
C LYS A 34 -0.68 1.78 -17.69
N THR A 35 -1.14 3.00 -17.99
CA THR A 35 -0.28 4.12 -18.36
C THR A 35 0.65 4.51 -17.23
N TYR A 36 0.11 4.63 -16.02
CA TYR A 36 0.89 4.92 -14.82
C TYR A 36 1.96 3.85 -14.57
N CYS A 37 1.59 2.57 -14.59
CA CYS A 37 2.55 1.47 -14.45
C CYS A 37 3.69 1.57 -15.47
N LYS A 38 3.36 1.85 -16.74
CA LYS A 38 4.35 2.01 -17.80
C LYS A 38 5.28 3.21 -17.54
N GLN A 39 4.75 4.34 -17.12
CA GLN A 39 5.52 5.55 -16.81
C GLN A 39 6.47 5.34 -15.63
N ARG A 40 6.02 4.62 -14.61
CA ARG A 40 6.81 4.31 -13.40
C ARG A 40 7.72 3.10 -13.55
N GLY A 41 7.61 2.34 -14.65
CA GLY A 41 8.33 1.08 -14.83
C GLY A 41 7.87 -0.03 -13.88
N TYR A 42 6.64 0.05 -13.40
CA TYR A 42 6.04 -0.96 -12.51
C TYR A 42 5.38 -2.09 -13.32
N THR A 43 5.53 -3.30 -12.83
CA THR A 43 4.57 -4.36 -13.16
C THR A 43 3.25 -4.09 -12.44
N LEU A 44 2.15 -4.64 -12.96
CA LEU A 44 0.85 -4.56 -12.27
C LEU A 44 0.92 -5.11 -10.84
N TYR A 45 1.72 -6.16 -10.63
CA TYR A 45 1.94 -6.74 -9.30
C TYR A 45 2.60 -5.75 -8.33
N GLN A 46 3.62 -5.01 -8.78
CA GLN A 46 4.27 -3.97 -7.98
C GLN A 46 3.33 -2.80 -7.67
N PHE A 47 2.52 -2.38 -8.65
CA PHE A 47 1.50 -1.37 -8.44
C PHE A 47 0.48 -1.78 -7.37
N VAL A 48 -0.06 -3.00 -7.47
CA VAL A 48 -1.00 -3.55 -6.47
C VAL A 48 -0.32 -3.68 -5.10
N THR A 49 0.97 -4.01 -5.07
CA THR A 49 1.75 -4.07 -3.82
C THR A 49 1.84 -2.68 -3.17
N LEU A 50 2.17 -1.64 -3.94
CA LEU A 50 2.17 -0.25 -3.45
C LEU A 50 0.79 0.17 -2.94
N CYS A 51 -0.25 -0.03 -3.75
CA CYS A 51 -1.63 0.27 -3.38
C CYS A 51 -2.06 -0.45 -2.10
N SER A 52 -1.62 -1.69 -1.88
CA SER A 52 -1.96 -2.45 -0.68
C SER A 52 -1.37 -1.85 0.60
N ILE A 53 -0.20 -1.21 0.51
CA ILE A 53 0.41 -0.49 1.63
C ILE A 53 -0.39 0.80 1.89
N VAL A 54 -0.68 1.59 0.84
CA VAL A 54 -1.53 2.79 0.95
C VAL A 54 -2.87 2.47 1.58
N GLN A 55 -3.52 1.36 1.17
CA GLN A 55 -4.80 0.88 1.73
C GLN A 55 -4.73 0.63 3.23
N LYS A 56 -3.60 0.14 3.73
CA LYS A 56 -3.43 -0.21 5.15
C LYS A 56 -2.95 0.96 6.00
N GLU A 57 -2.25 1.91 5.40
CA GLU A 57 -1.76 3.13 6.07
C GLU A 57 -2.83 4.22 6.14
N ALA A 58 -3.62 4.40 5.07
CA ALA A 58 -4.54 5.52 4.97
C ALA A 58 -5.77 5.35 5.88
N LEU A 59 -5.90 6.22 6.88
CA LEU A 59 -7.07 6.29 7.76
C LEU A 59 -8.22 7.10 7.15
N SER A 60 -7.93 7.94 6.15
CA SER A 60 -8.90 8.80 5.49
C SER A 60 -8.59 8.95 4.00
N LYS A 61 -9.62 9.26 3.21
CA LYS A 61 -9.48 9.53 1.78
C LYS A 61 -8.49 10.66 1.49
N SER A 62 -8.49 11.71 2.30
CA SER A 62 -7.63 12.87 2.12
C SER A 62 -6.13 12.60 2.31
N SER A 63 -5.76 11.50 2.98
CA SER A 63 -4.35 11.12 3.21
C SER A 63 -3.79 10.19 2.15
N GLN A 64 -4.64 9.48 1.38
CA GLN A 64 -4.25 8.42 0.45
C GLN A 64 -3.21 8.90 -0.58
N GLY A 65 -3.48 9.99 -1.28
CA GLY A 65 -2.57 10.52 -2.30
C GLY A 65 -1.23 10.98 -1.72
N ASN A 66 -1.22 11.66 -0.59
CA ASN A 66 0.03 12.10 0.06
C ASN A 66 0.86 10.92 0.58
N ILE A 67 0.21 9.86 1.08
CA ILE A 67 0.91 8.62 1.46
C ILE A 67 1.51 7.97 0.21
N ALA A 68 0.73 7.80 -0.88
CA ALA A 68 1.23 7.26 -2.14
C ALA A 68 2.45 8.04 -2.65
N SER A 69 2.34 9.38 -2.71
CA SER A 69 3.46 10.27 -3.09
C SER A 69 4.68 10.09 -2.20
N THR A 70 4.49 9.97 -0.88
CA THR A 70 5.62 9.79 0.06
C THR A 70 6.32 8.46 -0.16
N LEU A 71 5.57 7.38 -0.35
CA LEU A 71 6.15 6.05 -0.62
C LEU A 71 6.92 6.03 -1.93
N GLU A 72 6.38 6.65 -2.98
CA GLU A 72 7.08 6.76 -4.27
C GLU A 72 8.34 7.61 -4.19
N ASN A 73 8.29 8.76 -3.50
CA ASN A 73 9.48 9.58 -3.28
C ASN A 73 10.58 8.81 -2.56
N ARG A 74 10.21 7.93 -1.61
CA ARG A 74 11.19 7.05 -0.94
C ARG A 74 11.76 6.02 -1.91
N LEU A 75 10.92 5.36 -2.71
CA LEU A 75 11.36 4.39 -3.73
C LEU A 75 12.31 5.04 -4.74
N ASP A 76 11.99 6.23 -5.25
CA ASP A 76 12.82 6.97 -6.21
C ASP A 76 14.19 7.35 -5.65
N LYS A 77 14.29 7.52 -4.33
CA LYS A 77 15.55 7.79 -3.63
C LYS A 77 16.27 6.53 -3.14
N GLY A 78 15.76 5.34 -3.44
CA GLY A 78 16.30 4.08 -2.93
C GLY A 78 16.19 3.92 -1.41
N MET A 79 15.29 4.68 -0.78
CA MET A 79 15.00 4.54 0.66
C MET A 79 14.12 3.32 0.91
N LYS A 80 14.24 2.75 2.11
CA LYS A 80 13.31 1.72 2.56
C LYS A 80 11.92 2.32 2.77
N ILE A 81 10.86 1.51 2.57
CA ILE A 81 9.46 1.93 2.78
C ILE A 81 9.18 2.23 4.26
N GLU A 82 9.61 1.36 5.18
CA GLU A 82 9.51 1.51 6.63
C GLU A 82 8.08 1.79 7.13
N CYS A 83 7.11 1.01 6.64
CA CYS A 83 5.71 1.06 7.07
C CYS A 83 5.40 -0.04 8.08
N ASP A 84 4.81 0.32 9.23
CA ASP A 84 4.45 -0.61 10.30
C ASP A 84 3.44 -1.68 9.85
N VAL A 85 2.54 -1.34 8.94
CA VAL A 85 1.56 -2.29 8.39
C VAL A 85 2.22 -3.49 7.72
N THR A 86 3.41 -3.31 7.15
CA THR A 86 4.20 -4.41 6.55
C THR A 86 4.84 -5.28 7.63
N TYR A 87 5.25 -4.72 8.77
CA TYR A 87 5.73 -5.47 9.91
C TYR A 87 4.62 -6.36 10.49
N TYR A 88 3.43 -5.81 10.70
CA TYR A 88 2.31 -6.60 11.25
C TYR A 88 1.93 -7.74 10.31
N TYR A 89 1.94 -7.50 9.00
CA TYR A 89 1.68 -8.55 8.01
C TYR A 89 2.79 -9.62 8.02
N ALA A 90 4.06 -9.22 7.99
CA ALA A 90 5.19 -10.15 8.08
C ALA A 90 5.16 -10.98 9.36
N LYS A 91 4.84 -10.34 10.50
CA LYS A 91 4.68 -11.02 11.78
C LYS A 91 3.56 -12.06 11.73
N ALA A 92 2.40 -11.72 11.16
CA ALA A 92 1.29 -12.64 11.01
C ALA A 92 1.69 -13.86 10.16
N LEU A 93 2.40 -13.67 9.04
CA LEU A 93 2.91 -14.78 8.24
C LEU A 93 3.82 -15.71 9.06
N ARG A 94 4.73 -15.15 9.84
CA ARG A 94 5.62 -15.93 10.71
C ARG A 94 4.85 -16.69 11.80
N ASP A 95 3.87 -16.04 12.41
CA ASP A 95 3.02 -16.67 13.44
C ASP A 95 2.17 -17.83 12.85
N HIS A 96 1.90 -17.80 11.55
CA HIS A 96 1.28 -18.90 10.78
C HIS A 96 2.29 -19.92 10.21
N GLY A 97 3.56 -19.90 10.64
CA GLY A 97 4.54 -20.91 10.31
C GLY A 97 5.33 -20.67 9.02
N PHE A 98 5.22 -19.50 8.40
CA PHE A 98 6.08 -19.15 7.26
C PHE A 98 7.54 -18.93 7.70
N SER A 99 8.46 -19.15 6.77
CA SER A 99 9.89 -19.06 7.04
C SER A 99 10.36 -17.64 7.39
N GLN A 100 11.54 -17.56 8.03
CA GLN A 100 12.18 -16.27 8.31
C GLN A 100 12.47 -15.46 7.02
N SER A 101 12.80 -16.14 5.92
CA SER A 101 13.03 -15.46 4.63
C SER A 101 11.76 -14.79 4.09
N VAL A 102 10.58 -15.40 4.28
CA VAL A 102 9.30 -14.78 3.93
C VAL A 102 9.03 -13.56 4.83
N TYR A 103 9.24 -13.70 6.13
CA TYR A 103 9.15 -12.57 7.06
C TYR A 103 10.01 -11.38 6.61
N ASP A 104 11.30 -11.63 6.33
CA ASP A 104 12.25 -10.59 5.93
C ASP A 104 11.88 -9.94 4.58
N ALA A 105 11.27 -10.70 3.66
CA ALA A 105 10.83 -10.21 2.36
C ALA A 105 9.59 -9.28 2.42
N TYR A 106 8.80 -9.36 3.49
CA TYR A 106 7.64 -8.47 3.70
C TYR A 106 7.92 -7.33 4.67
N TYR A 107 8.95 -7.42 5.50
CA TYR A 107 9.27 -6.42 6.51
C TYR A 107 10.07 -5.26 5.93
N THR A 108 9.40 -4.17 5.55
CA THR A 108 10.01 -3.04 4.80
C THR A 108 11.01 -2.19 5.59
N TYR A 109 11.21 -2.45 6.87
CA TYR A 109 12.38 -1.96 7.63
C TYR A 109 13.67 -2.73 7.31
N ARG A 110 13.55 -3.93 6.71
CA ARG A 110 14.69 -4.79 6.36
C ARG A 110 14.87 -4.95 4.86
N CYS A 111 13.80 -5.21 4.10
CA CYS A 111 13.90 -5.35 2.65
C CYS A 111 14.04 -3.97 1.95
N PRO A 112 14.80 -3.88 0.85
CA PRO A 112 14.83 -2.69 0.02
C PRO A 112 13.59 -2.60 -0.87
N GLY A 113 13.10 -1.39 -1.12
CA GLY A 113 11.99 -1.17 -2.03
C GLY A 113 10.65 -1.73 -1.52
N LEU A 114 9.82 -2.17 -2.46
CA LEU A 114 8.53 -2.80 -2.15
C LEU A 114 8.72 -4.18 -1.52
N PRO A 115 7.80 -4.62 -0.63
CA PRO A 115 7.79 -5.98 -0.13
C PRO A 115 7.54 -6.99 -1.25
N ALA A 116 7.74 -8.29 -0.96
CA ALA A 116 7.62 -9.38 -1.93
C ALA A 116 6.26 -9.46 -2.62
N GLY A 117 5.22 -8.87 -2.04
CA GLY A 117 3.88 -8.83 -2.63
C GLY A 117 2.87 -8.02 -1.82
N PRO A 118 1.62 -7.96 -2.30
CA PRO A 118 0.57 -7.21 -1.63
C PRO A 118 0.29 -7.73 -0.21
N ILE A 119 -0.02 -6.80 0.70
CA ILE A 119 -0.42 -7.07 2.09
C ILE A 119 -1.93 -6.92 2.31
N ALA A 120 -2.65 -6.50 1.29
CA ALA A 120 -4.11 -6.38 1.25
C ALA A 120 -4.60 -6.41 -0.20
N ASN A 121 -5.92 -6.46 -0.38
CA ASN A 121 -6.57 -6.27 -1.67
C ASN A 121 -7.06 -4.80 -1.77
N PRO A 122 -6.39 -3.93 -2.54
CA PRO A 122 -6.77 -2.52 -2.63
C PRO A 122 -8.07 -2.35 -3.41
N GLY A 123 -8.90 -1.40 -2.95
CA GLY A 123 -10.11 -0.97 -3.66
C GLY A 123 -9.80 0.01 -4.79
N THR A 124 -10.79 0.28 -5.65
CA THR A 124 -10.69 1.20 -6.80
C THR A 124 -10.26 2.60 -6.36
N GLU A 125 -10.78 3.08 -5.24
CA GLU A 125 -10.49 4.41 -4.70
C GLU A 125 -9.01 4.57 -4.37
N ILE A 126 -8.40 3.55 -3.78
CA ILE A 126 -6.96 3.54 -3.47
C ILE A 126 -6.13 3.50 -4.74
N MET A 127 -6.52 2.68 -5.73
CA MET A 127 -5.83 2.60 -7.01
C MET A 127 -5.87 3.97 -7.72
N ALA A 128 -7.03 4.63 -7.77
CA ALA A 128 -7.17 5.97 -8.32
C ALA A 128 -6.32 7.00 -7.56
N ALA A 129 -6.40 7.03 -6.24
CA ALA A 129 -5.60 7.95 -5.41
C ALA A 129 -4.09 7.73 -5.55
N THR A 130 -3.66 6.49 -5.85
CA THR A 130 -2.25 6.18 -6.12
C THR A 130 -1.84 6.66 -7.52
N VAL A 131 -2.70 6.55 -8.52
CA VAL A 131 -2.43 7.06 -9.88
C VAL A 131 -2.43 8.60 -9.91
N GLU A 132 -3.37 9.23 -9.21
CA GLU A 132 -3.62 10.67 -9.22
C GLU A 132 -2.90 11.41 -8.09
N HIS A 133 -1.98 10.77 -7.37
CA HIS A 133 -1.35 11.39 -6.22
C HIS A 133 -0.69 12.73 -6.55
N PRO A 134 -0.70 13.70 -5.62
CA PRO A 134 -0.03 14.98 -5.84
C PRO A 134 1.48 14.79 -5.94
N SER A 135 2.13 15.62 -6.75
CA SER A 135 3.59 15.72 -6.76
C SER A 135 4.04 16.45 -5.50
N THR A 136 4.68 15.74 -4.58
CA THR A 136 5.21 16.30 -3.32
C THR A 136 6.70 15.98 -3.19
N ASN A 137 7.33 16.56 -2.17
CA ASN A 137 8.69 16.21 -1.75
C ASN A 137 8.72 15.45 -0.41
N TYR A 138 7.57 14.96 0.08
CA TYR A 138 7.49 14.29 1.37
C TYR A 138 8.26 12.96 1.36
N LEU A 139 8.95 12.71 2.47
CA LEU A 139 9.70 11.47 2.72
C LEU A 139 9.29 10.79 4.03
N TYR A 140 8.57 11.51 4.89
CA TYR A 140 8.15 11.05 6.22
C TYR A 140 6.70 11.41 6.45
N PHE A 141 6.00 10.55 7.16
CA PHE A 141 4.65 10.82 7.67
C PHE A 141 4.38 10.07 8.97
N PHE A 142 3.43 10.54 9.72
CA PHE A 142 2.84 9.82 10.86
C PHE A 142 1.41 10.33 11.07
N SER A 143 0.61 9.56 11.81
CA SER A 143 -0.70 10.00 12.28
C SER A 143 -0.61 10.39 13.76
N ASP A 144 -1.24 11.51 14.13
CA ASP A 144 -1.40 11.91 15.52
C ASP A 144 -2.48 11.08 16.24
N LEU A 145 -2.62 11.27 17.55
CA LEU A 145 -3.63 10.56 18.36
C LEU A 145 -5.08 10.88 17.96
N LYS A 146 -5.30 11.92 17.16
CA LYS A 146 -6.61 12.29 16.62
C LYS A 146 -6.85 11.70 15.23
N GLY A 147 -5.85 10.99 14.66
CA GLY A 147 -5.92 10.42 13.32
C GLY A 147 -5.59 11.39 12.19
N ASN A 148 -5.06 12.59 12.50
CA ASN A 148 -4.59 13.50 11.45
C ASN A 148 -3.21 13.10 10.98
N PHE A 149 -3.00 13.12 9.66
CA PHE A 149 -1.70 12.84 9.06
C PHE A 149 -0.84 14.11 8.99
N HIS A 150 0.43 13.95 9.32
CA HIS A 150 1.47 14.96 9.22
C HIS A 150 2.56 14.45 8.29
N PHE A 151 2.96 15.29 7.32
CA PHE A 151 3.93 14.96 6.28
C PHE A 151 5.12 15.90 6.38
N ALA A 152 6.33 15.36 6.11
CA ALA A 152 7.57 16.13 6.13
C ALA A 152 8.51 15.71 4.98
N ALA A 153 9.25 16.68 4.44
CA ALA A 153 10.26 16.44 3.43
C ALA A 153 11.62 16.05 4.04
N THR A 154 11.90 16.48 5.25
CA THR A 154 13.16 16.23 5.95
C THR A 154 12.93 15.57 7.31
N TYR A 155 13.97 14.86 7.80
CA TYR A 155 13.91 14.24 9.13
C TYR A 155 13.79 15.29 10.24
N GLY A 156 14.43 16.45 10.10
CA GLY A 156 14.32 17.55 11.08
C GLY A 156 12.90 18.11 11.17
N GLU A 157 12.20 18.28 10.04
CA GLU A 157 10.79 18.66 10.02
C GLU A 157 9.90 17.57 10.66
N PHE A 158 10.18 16.31 10.36
CA PHE A 158 9.46 15.16 10.93
C PHE A 158 9.55 15.14 12.46
N GLU A 159 10.75 15.27 13.03
CA GLU A 159 10.95 15.34 14.48
C GLU A 159 10.27 16.57 15.11
N SER A 160 10.31 17.72 14.41
CA SER A 160 9.63 18.93 14.87
C SER A 160 8.10 18.75 14.91
N LEU A 161 7.53 18.07 13.91
CA LEU A 161 6.10 17.75 13.89
C LEU A 161 5.72 16.76 15.00
N LYS A 162 6.53 15.73 15.23
CA LYS A 162 6.33 14.75 16.31
C LYS A 162 6.39 15.39 17.70
N ALA A 163 7.26 16.37 17.89
CA ALA A 163 7.33 17.13 19.13
C ALA A 163 6.09 18.01 19.36
N LYS A 164 5.45 18.46 18.27
CA LYS A 164 4.27 19.36 18.30
C LYS A 164 2.96 18.59 18.44
N TYR A 165 2.84 17.44 17.81
CA TYR A 165 1.60 16.65 17.74
C TYR A 165 1.77 15.32 18.47
N PRO A 166 0.96 15.02 19.50
CA PRO A 166 1.02 13.74 20.21
C PRO A 166 0.77 12.57 19.24
N TRP A 167 1.63 11.58 19.26
CA TRP A 167 1.59 10.39 18.42
C TRP A 167 1.89 9.13 19.25
N LYS A 168 1.62 7.94 18.71
CA LYS A 168 1.91 6.66 19.35
C LYS A 168 3.24 6.10 18.89
#